data_23eecc97100107e64556a14526b25ee6
#
_entry.id   23eecc97100107e64556a14526b25ee6
#
_cell.length_a   1.000
_cell.length_b   1.000
_cell.length_c   1.000
_cell.angle_alpha   90.00
_cell.angle_beta   90.00
_cell.angle_gamma   90.00
#
_symmetry.space_group_name_H-M   'P 1'
#
loop_
_entity.id
_entity.type
_entity.pdbx_description
1 polymer ?
#
loop_
_entity_poly.entity_id
_entity_poly.type
_entity_poly.pdbx_seq_one_letter_code
_entity_poly.pdbx_strand_id
1 'polypeptide(L)'
;MNVPALLATIAVGGATVTVVARRVSAFARQYVSDLEQDEAEAATSSDSTATTTPTLGAGSTNEATSADTRLSPGSGTAFEPTTFRARWLLTPTSQAVLAAILCGLTLTWGARSAAWAEVIVALPIVALLGAACSVDAVCHRLPNRILGPAALWTGAATLALLTFNVATGLQLADAAWMALRAALCAVCAGVIVGAMVLIPGSGMGLGDAKLCAVLGLWLGYFGAGEAAMAIILGFFIGGAVAIVLMISRLAGRKTLIAFGPYLATGGWLTWMLAVG
;
A
#
# COMPACT_ATOMS: atom_id res chain seq x y z
N MET A 1 36.08 4.05 -4.78
CA MET A 1 34.97 3.64 -3.88
C MET A 1 34.83 4.69 -2.80
N ASN A 2 33.68 5.34 -2.70
CA ASN A 2 33.45 6.42 -1.73
C ASN A 2 33.12 5.83 -0.35
N VAL A 3 34.15 5.52 0.44
CA VAL A 3 34.03 4.82 1.74
C VAL A 3 33.02 5.51 2.69
N PRO A 4 33.05 6.86 2.86
CA PRO A 4 32.09 7.53 3.74
C PRO A 4 30.65 7.39 3.25
N ALA A 5 30.40 7.43 1.93
CA ALA A 5 29.05 7.22 1.38
C ALA A 5 28.55 5.77 1.63
N LEU A 6 29.42 4.79 1.46
CA LEU A 6 29.11 3.40 1.77
C LEU A 6 28.75 3.19 3.25
N LEU A 7 29.54 3.77 4.15
CA LEU A 7 29.25 3.69 5.59
C LEU A 7 27.94 4.39 5.95
N ALA A 8 27.66 5.55 5.37
CA ALA A 8 26.40 6.26 5.57
C ALA A 8 25.19 5.44 5.10
N THR A 9 25.26 4.82 3.91
CA THR A 9 24.19 3.98 3.38
C THR A 9 23.95 2.72 4.21
N ILE A 10 25.01 2.06 4.69
CA ILE A 10 24.89 0.91 5.58
C ILE A 10 24.26 1.34 6.90
N ALA A 11 24.66 2.47 7.48
CA ALA A 11 24.06 2.99 8.71
C ALA A 11 22.57 3.30 8.56
N VAL A 12 22.20 3.99 7.47
CA VAL A 12 20.78 4.28 7.16
C VAL A 12 19.99 2.99 6.96
N GLY A 13 20.52 2.03 6.19
CA GLY A 13 19.89 0.73 5.98
C GLY A 13 19.68 -0.04 7.28
N GLY A 14 20.70 -0.12 8.14
CA GLY A 14 20.61 -0.76 9.44
C GLY A 14 19.61 -0.09 10.39
N ALA A 15 19.62 1.23 10.44
CA ALA A 15 18.63 2.01 11.21
C ALA A 15 17.22 1.76 10.71
N THR A 16 17.02 1.75 9.39
CA THR A 16 15.71 1.50 8.76
C THR A 16 15.18 0.11 9.09
N VAL A 17 16.01 -0.94 8.92
CA VAL A 17 15.65 -2.31 9.29
C VAL A 17 15.25 -2.40 10.77
N THR A 18 15.99 -1.75 11.65
CA THR A 18 15.70 -1.74 13.08
C THR A 18 14.37 -1.05 13.41
N VAL A 19 14.10 0.10 12.78
CA VAL A 19 12.85 0.85 12.96
C VAL A 19 11.66 0.03 12.45
N VAL A 20 11.77 -0.56 11.26
CA VAL A 20 10.71 -1.40 10.69
C VAL A 20 10.48 -2.62 11.57
N ALA A 21 11.54 -3.32 11.99
CA ALA A 21 11.42 -4.51 12.82
C ALA A 21 10.76 -4.24 14.18
N ARG A 22 11.03 -3.09 14.82
CA ARG A 22 10.54 -2.79 16.16
C ARG A 22 9.25 -1.97 16.17
N ARG A 23 9.23 -0.83 15.44
CA ARG A 23 8.12 0.13 15.50
C ARG A 23 7.00 -0.22 14.54
N VAL A 24 7.35 -0.46 13.27
CA VAL A 24 6.34 -0.71 12.24
C VAL A 24 5.67 -2.07 12.44
N SER A 25 6.42 -3.11 12.81
CA SER A 25 5.85 -4.42 13.09
C SER A 25 4.94 -4.43 14.33
N ALA A 26 5.31 -3.69 15.39
CA ALA A 26 4.45 -3.55 16.57
C ALA A 26 3.14 -2.87 16.21
N PHE A 27 3.22 -1.75 15.48
CA PHE A 27 2.05 -1.04 14.98
C PHE A 27 1.19 -1.92 14.06
N ALA A 28 1.80 -2.63 13.11
CA ALA A 28 1.06 -3.48 12.17
C ALA A 28 0.25 -4.58 12.89
N ARG A 29 0.83 -5.20 13.91
CA ARG A 29 0.12 -6.19 14.74
C ARG A 29 -1.03 -5.58 15.52
N GLN A 30 -0.81 -4.43 16.16
CA GLN A 30 -1.86 -3.72 16.87
C GLN A 30 -2.99 -3.32 15.94
N TYR A 31 -2.68 -2.76 14.78
CA TYR A 31 -3.66 -2.36 13.78
C TYR A 31 -4.53 -3.54 13.30
N VAL A 32 -3.93 -4.72 13.09
CA VAL A 32 -4.69 -5.92 12.71
C VAL A 32 -5.55 -6.42 13.88
N SER A 33 -5.04 -6.38 15.12
CA SER A 33 -5.84 -6.78 16.29
C SER A 33 -7.03 -5.85 16.55
N ASP A 34 -6.86 -4.54 16.34
CA ASP A 34 -7.94 -3.56 16.47
C ASP A 34 -9.04 -3.81 15.43
N LEU A 35 -8.66 -4.08 14.16
CA LEU A 35 -9.61 -4.43 13.10
C LEU A 35 -10.40 -5.72 13.42
N GLU A 36 -9.76 -6.73 13.99
CA GLU A 36 -10.43 -7.99 14.39
C GLU A 36 -11.45 -7.76 15.51
N GLN A 37 -11.13 -6.85 16.45
CA GLN A 37 -12.06 -6.50 17.52
C GLN A 37 -13.28 -5.74 16.97
N ASP A 38 -13.05 -4.76 16.09
CA ASP A 38 -14.14 -4.01 15.44
C ASP A 38 -15.08 -4.92 14.64
N GLU A 39 -14.53 -5.91 13.91
CA GLU A 39 -15.32 -6.89 13.16
C GLU A 39 -16.11 -7.84 14.10
N ALA A 40 -15.52 -8.26 15.23
CA ALA A 40 -16.18 -9.10 16.21
C ALA A 40 -17.31 -8.36 16.94
N GLU A 41 -17.13 -7.08 17.26
CA GLU A 41 -18.17 -6.24 17.87
C GLU A 41 -19.33 -5.98 16.89
N ALA A 42 -19.02 -5.74 15.62
CA ALA A 42 -20.04 -5.57 14.59
C ALA A 42 -20.88 -6.84 14.38
N ALA A 43 -20.26 -8.01 14.44
CA ALA A 43 -20.95 -9.30 14.34
C ALA A 43 -21.89 -9.54 15.53
N THR A 44 -21.44 -9.22 16.76
CA THR A 44 -22.25 -9.38 17.98
C THR A 44 -23.43 -8.40 18.04
N SER A 45 -23.24 -7.18 17.55
CA SER A 45 -24.32 -6.16 17.53
C SER A 45 -25.42 -6.49 16.51
N SER A 46 -25.07 -7.13 15.40
CA SER A 46 -26.03 -7.57 14.38
C SER A 46 -26.91 -8.74 14.88
N ASP A 47 -26.37 -9.62 15.71
CA ASP A 47 -27.11 -10.78 16.27
C ASP A 47 -28.09 -10.36 17.40
N SER A 48 -27.73 -9.33 18.19
CA SER A 48 -28.60 -8.80 19.24
C SER A 48 -29.84 -8.07 18.74
N THR A 49 -29.82 -7.55 17.50
CA THR A 49 -30.96 -6.85 16.88
C THR A 49 -31.98 -7.82 16.30
N ALA A 50 -31.59 -9.08 16.05
CA ALA A 50 -32.47 -10.10 15.50
C ALA A 50 -33.39 -10.80 16.57
N THR A 51 -33.12 -10.59 17.87
CA THR A 51 -33.81 -11.33 18.93
C THR A 51 -34.94 -10.53 19.61
N THR A 52 -35.24 -9.32 19.20
CA THR A 52 -36.36 -8.52 19.78
C THR A 52 -37.56 -8.52 18.86
N THR A 53 -38.24 -9.66 18.75
CA THR A 53 -39.61 -9.69 18.24
C THR A 53 -40.54 -9.60 19.45
N PRO A 54 -41.38 -8.57 19.61
CA PRO A 54 -42.38 -8.53 20.68
C PRO A 54 -43.48 -9.52 20.33
N THR A 55 -43.62 -10.55 21.14
CA THR A 55 -44.80 -11.41 21.17
C THR A 55 -45.97 -10.59 21.70
N LEU A 56 -46.91 -10.21 20.86
CA LEU A 56 -48.21 -9.69 21.26
C LEU A 56 -49.34 -10.40 20.55
N GLY A 57 -50.03 -11.24 21.32
CA GLY A 57 -51.48 -11.31 21.44
C GLY A 57 -52.30 -11.76 20.25
N ALA A 58 -52.93 -12.88 20.48
CA ALA A 58 -54.00 -13.49 19.72
C ALA A 58 -55.15 -12.53 19.35
N GLY A 59 -55.69 -12.68 18.15
CA GLY A 59 -56.97 -12.08 17.73
C GLY A 59 -57.33 -12.54 16.31
N SER A 60 -58.32 -13.42 16.25
CA SER A 60 -58.92 -14.02 15.04
C SER A 60 -59.46 -12.99 14.05
N THR A 61 -59.46 -13.28 12.77
CA THR A 61 -60.56 -13.54 11.82
C THR A 61 -60.16 -13.17 10.39
N ASN A 62 -60.36 -14.13 9.55
CA ASN A 62 -60.86 -14.19 8.16
C ASN A 62 -60.50 -13.14 7.11
N GLU A 63 -60.18 -13.72 5.97
CA GLU A 63 -60.58 -13.43 4.57
C GLU A 63 -59.62 -12.75 3.63
N ALA A 64 -59.42 -13.50 2.54
CA ALA A 64 -59.38 -13.12 1.13
C ALA A 64 -58.12 -12.50 0.53
N THR A 65 -57.45 -13.34 -0.26
CA THR A 65 -57.00 -13.06 -1.64
C THR A 65 -56.42 -11.67 -1.96
N SER A 66 -55.16 -11.60 -2.07
CA SER A 66 -54.49 -10.83 -3.14
C SER A 66 -53.01 -11.22 -3.23
N ALA A 67 -52.60 -11.54 -4.46
CA ALA A 67 -51.22 -11.77 -4.83
C ALA A 67 -50.36 -10.56 -4.48
N ASP A 68 -49.58 -10.66 -3.45
CA ASP A 68 -48.62 -9.65 -3.10
C ASP A 68 -47.20 -10.24 -3.29
N THR A 69 -46.60 -9.73 -4.33
CA THR A 69 -45.18 -9.93 -4.66
C THR A 69 -44.34 -9.45 -3.48
N ARG A 70 -44.02 -10.38 -2.56
CA ARG A 70 -43.03 -10.09 -1.51
C ARG A 70 -41.67 -9.84 -2.19
N LEU A 71 -41.37 -8.59 -2.37
CA LEU A 71 -40.00 -8.11 -2.48
C LEU A 71 -39.28 -8.60 -1.21
N SER A 72 -38.52 -9.66 -1.33
CA SER A 72 -37.54 -10.05 -0.33
C SER A 72 -36.64 -8.83 -0.07
N PRO A 73 -36.50 -8.41 1.20
CA PRO A 73 -35.46 -7.44 1.54
C PRO A 73 -34.16 -8.02 1.03
N GLY A 74 -33.45 -7.25 0.22
CA GLY A 74 -32.20 -7.67 -0.40
C GLY A 74 -31.32 -8.38 0.61
N SER A 75 -30.81 -9.54 0.20
CA SER A 75 -29.75 -10.26 0.88
C SER A 75 -28.62 -9.27 1.12
N GLY A 76 -28.55 -8.72 2.32
CA GLY A 76 -27.35 -8.08 2.80
C GLY A 76 -26.23 -9.07 2.51
N THR A 77 -25.28 -8.66 1.71
CA THR A 77 -24.06 -9.42 1.47
C THR A 77 -23.49 -9.72 2.85
N ALA A 78 -23.67 -10.96 3.30
CA ALA A 78 -22.99 -11.44 4.50
C ALA A 78 -21.51 -11.15 4.25
N PHE A 79 -20.97 -10.26 5.05
CA PHE A 79 -19.55 -9.93 5.04
C PHE A 79 -18.84 -11.21 5.46
N GLU A 80 -18.31 -11.97 4.50
CA GLU A 80 -17.49 -13.12 4.84
C GLU A 80 -16.33 -12.61 5.69
N PRO A 81 -16.13 -13.13 6.91
CA PRO A 81 -15.04 -12.71 7.76
C PRO A 81 -13.73 -12.91 6.98
N THR A 82 -12.98 -11.85 6.82
CA THR A 82 -11.69 -11.90 6.16
C THR A 82 -10.80 -12.88 6.92
N THR A 83 -10.58 -14.06 6.34
CA THR A 83 -9.65 -15.03 6.92
C THR A 83 -8.26 -14.42 6.86
N PHE A 84 -7.78 -13.90 8.00
CA PHE A 84 -6.44 -13.32 8.13
C PHE A 84 -5.37 -14.39 7.85
N ARG A 85 -5.04 -14.54 6.58
CA ARG A 85 -4.04 -15.47 6.10
C ARG A 85 -2.65 -14.89 6.38
N ALA A 86 -1.74 -15.73 6.91
CA ALA A 86 -0.33 -15.43 7.01
C ALA A 86 0.09 -14.33 8.03
N ARG A 87 -0.47 -14.33 9.25
CA ARG A 87 -0.05 -13.44 10.37
C ARG A 87 1.45 -13.50 10.68
N TRP A 88 2.14 -14.57 10.32
CA TRP A 88 3.59 -14.70 10.48
C TRP A 88 4.37 -13.60 9.74
N LEU A 89 3.80 -13.04 8.64
CA LEU A 89 4.41 -11.92 7.92
C LEU A 89 4.54 -10.64 8.77
N LEU A 90 3.70 -10.48 9.79
CA LEU A 90 3.71 -9.31 10.67
C LEU A 90 4.61 -9.48 11.89
N THR A 91 5.30 -10.60 12.03
CA THR A 91 6.26 -10.79 13.11
C THR A 91 7.48 -9.88 12.92
N PRO A 92 8.13 -9.41 14.02
CA PRO A 92 9.29 -8.53 13.90
C PRO A 92 10.43 -9.18 13.11
N THR A 93 10.58 -10.50 13.21
CA THR A 93 11.59 -11.27 12.48
C THR A 93 11.32 -11.29 10.99
N SER A 94 10.08 -11.58 10.56
CA SER A 94 9.70 -11.56 9.13
C SER A 94 9.85 -10.18 8.52
N GLN A 95 9.44 -9.14 9.25
CA GLN A 95 9.58 -7.75 8.81
C GLN A 95 11.04 -7.32 8.73
N ALA A 96 11.88 -7.74 9.69
CA ALA A 96 13.31 -7.47 9.66
C ALA A 96 13.97 -8.16 8.47
N VAL A 97 13.66 -9.43 8.22
CA VAL A 97 14.21 -10.20 7.10
C VAL A 97 13.78 -9.57 5.76
N LEU A 98 12.50 -9.24 5.60
CA LEU A 98 11.99 -8.59 4.38
C LEU A 98 12.68 -7.24 4.15
N ALA A 99 12.74 -6.39 5.18
CA ALA A 99 13.42 -5.10 5.08
C ALA A 99 14.92 -5.26 4.79
N ALA A 100 15.59 -6.24 5.40
CA ALA A 100 17.00 -6.51 5.16
C ALA A 100 17.26 -6.99 3.72
N ILE A 101 16.41 -7.86 3.19
CA ILE A 101 16.51 -8.32 1.79
C ILE A 101 16.31 -7.15 0.83
N LEU A 102 15.23 -6.38 1.00
CA LEU A 102 14.92 -5.24 0.15
C LEU A 102 16.02 -4.17 0.21
N CYS A 103 16.47 -3.80 1.41
CA CYS A 103 17.57 -2.86 1.59
C CYS A 103 18.88 -3.40 1.01
N GLY A 104 19.19 -4.68 1.20
CA GLY A 104 20.38 -5.33 0.66
C GLY A 104 20.42 -5.31 -0.87
N LEU A 105 19.31 -5.65 -1.52
CA LEU A 105 19.18 -5.59 -2.99
C LEU A 105 19.28 -4.16 -3.51
N THR A 106 18.61 -3.20 -2.85
CA THR A 106 18.71 -1.77 -3.19
C THR A 106 20.15 -1.27 -3.08
N LEU A 107 20.85 -1.66 -2.01
CA LEU A 107 22.23 -1.28 -1.74
C LEU A 107 23.22 -1.86 -2.75
N THR A 108 23.07 -3.15 -3.09
CA THR A 108 23.92 -3.82 -4.08
C THR A 108 23.74 -3.24 -5.47
N TRP A 109 22.52 -2.87 -5.84
CA TRP A 109 22.23 -2.24 -7.12
C TRP A 109 22.81 -0.84 -7.20
N GLY A 110 22.55 0.00 -6.19
CA GLY A 110 23.06 1.36 -6.13
C GLY A 110 24.59 1.43 -6.01
N ALA A 111 25.22 0.42 -5.41
CA ALA A 111 26.68 0.30 -5.38
C ALA A 111 27.27 0.09 -6.79
N ARG A 112 26.56 -0.62 -7.67
CA ARG A 112 26.99 -0.83 -9.07
C ARG A 112 26.88 0.43 -9.90
N SER A 113 25.84 1.23 -9.69
CA SER A 113 25.58 2.47 -10.41
C SER A 113 26.26 3.70 -9.76
N ALA A 114 26.94 3.51 -8.62
CA ALA A 114 27.57 4.58 -7.82
C ALA A 114 26.59 5.68 -7.36
N ALA A 115 25.29 5.42 -7.34
CA ALA A 115 24.20 6.35 -7.02
C ALA A 115 23.91 6.36 -5.50
N TRP A 116 24.89 6.72 -4.69
CA TRP A 116 24.82 6.61 -3.23
C TRP A 116 23.77 7.55 -2.61
N ALA A 117 23.57 8.74 -3.17
CA ALA A 117 22.58 9.70 -2.66
C ALA A 117 21.15 9.17 -2.86
N GLU A 118 20.86 8.63 -4.04
CA GLU A 118 19.58 8.04 -4.40
C GLU A 118 19.28 6.80 -3.57
N VAL A 119 20.31 5.99 -3.27
CA VAL A 119 20.19 4.82 -2.39
C VAL A 119 19.80 5.21 -0.97
N ILE A 120 20.45 6.24 -0.38
CA ILE A 120 20.12 6.73 0.96
C ILE A 120 18.62 7.11 1.04
N VAL A 121 18.10 7.75 -0.01
CA VAL A 121 16.67 8.10 -0.11
C VAL A 121 15.80 6.87 -0.27
N ALA A 122 16.18 5.92 -1.11
CA ALA A 122 15.39 4.75 -1.44
C ALA A 122 15.26 3.75 -0.27
N LEU A 123 16.29 3.58 0.56
CA LEU A 123 16.31 2.56 1.62
C LEU A 123 15.09 2.65 2.58
N PRO A 124 14.78 3.81 3.19
CA PRO A 124 13.61 3.91 4.05
C PRO A 124 12.28 3.77 3.30
N ILE A 125 12.20 4.28 2.06
CA ILE A 125 11.00 4.16 1.23
C ILE A 125 10.69 2.70 0.96
N VAL A 126 11.67 1.94 0.44
CA VAL A 126 11.50 0.54 0.07
C VAL A 126 11.14 -0.32 1.29
N ALA A 127 11.77 -0.07 2.43
CA ALA A 127 11.47 -0.80 3.66
C ALA A 127 10.07 -0.48 4.22
N LEU A 128 9.65 0.80 4.21
CA LEU A 128 8.31 1.21 4.64
C LEU A 128 7.22 0.69 3.69
N LEU A 129 7.48 0.72 2.38
CA LEU A 129 6.58 0.15 1.38
C LEU A 129 6.48 -1.36 1.54
N GLY A 130 7.59 -2.07 1.76
CA GLY A 130 7.59 -3.51 2.05
C GLY A 130 6.75 -3.86 3.28
N ALA A 131 6.87 -3.07 4.35
CA ALA A 131 6.05 -3.24 5.54
C ALA A 131 4.56 -2.93 5.29
N ALA A 132 4.25 -1.86 4.56
CA ALA A 132 2.88 -1.52 4.17
C ALA A 132 2.24 -2.63 3.32
N CYS A 133 3.00 -3.18 2.37
CA CYS A 133 2.59 -4.31 1.54
C CYS A 133 2.34 -5.59 2.34
N SER A 134 3.10 -5.83 3.40
CA SER A 134 2.87 -6.98 4.29
C SER A 134 1.54 -6.85 5.02
N VAL A 135 1.17 -5.65 5.46
CA VAL A 135 -0.13 -5.39 6.08
C VAL A 135 -1.25 -5.52 5.07
N ASP A 136 -1.07 -4.96 3.86
CA ASP A 136 -2.04 -5.07 2.78
C ASP A 136 -2.29 -6.53 2.37
N ALA A 137 -1.25 -7.34 2.31
CA ALA A 137 -1.36 -8.78 2.02
C ALA A 137 -2.13 -9.57 3.09
N VAL A 138 -2.19 -9.08 4.33
CA VAL A 138 -2.89 -9.73 5.44
C VAL A 138 -4.33 -9.25 5.58
N CYS A 139 -4.58 -7.95 5.52
CA CYS A 139 -5.91 -7.37 5.80
C CYS A 139 -6.52 -6.58 4.63
N HIS A 140 -5.89 -6.56 3.44
CA HIS A 140 -6.35 -5.83 2.24
C HIS A 140 -6.63 -4.35 2.52
N ARG A 141 -5.89 -3.75 3.47
CA ARG A 141 -5.98 -2.34 3.85
C ARG A 141 -4.59 -1.76 4.05
N LEU A 142 -4.29 -0.68 3.37
CA LEU A 142 -3.03 0.07 3.52
C LEU A 142 -3.17 1.09 4.67
N PRO A 143 -2.41 0.93 5.78
CA PRO A 143 -2.53 1.83 6.92
C PRO A 143 -1.90 3.20 6.62
N ASN A 144 -2.67 4.27 6.78
CA ASN A 144 -2.21 5.65 6.60
C ASN A 144 -1.00 5.99 7.48
N ARG A 145 -0.89 5.35 8.66
CA ARG A 145 0.21 5.57 9.61
C ARG A 145 1.55 5.03 9.13
N ILE A 146 1.58 4.21 8.08
CA ILE A 146 2.83 3.76 7.42
C ILE A 146 3.07 4.58 6.15
N LEU A 147 2.03 4.83 5.35
CA LEU A 147 2.15 5.64 4.13
C LEU A 147 2.50 7.11 4.42
N GLY A 148 1.97 7.68 5.52
CA GLY A 148 2.28 9.05 5.92
C GLY A 148 3.78 9.28 6.14
N PRO A 149 4.46 8.53 7.01
CA PRO A 149 5.90 8.59 7.17
C PRO A 149 6.69 8.32 5.88
N ALA A 150 6.22 7.41 5.01
CA ALA A 150 6.84 7.17 3.72
C ALA A 150 6.75 8.41 2.81
N ALA A 151 5.59 9.06 2.73
CA ALA A 151 5.40 10.29 1.97
C ALA A 151 6.25 11.45 2.50
N LEU A 152 6.27 11.62 3.84
CA LEU A 152 7.07 12.66 4.50
C LEU A 152 8.57 12.45 4.25
N TRP A 153 9.04 11.22 4.40
CA TRP A 153 10.44 10.91 4.10
C TRP A 153 10.77 11.17 2.64
N THR A 154 9.92 10.71 1.71
CA THR A 154 10.12 10.92 0.28
C THR A 154 10.20 12.40 -0.05
N GLY A 155 9.26 13.21 0.45
CA GLY A 155 9.25 14.66 0.23
C GLY A 155 10.48 15.36 0.82
N ALA A 156 10.81 15.07 2.09
CA ALA A 156 11.95 15.65 2.77
C ALA A 156 13.29 15.27 2.11
N ALA A 157 13.44 14.00 1.74
CA ALA A 157 14.63 13.49 1.10
C ALA A 157 14.81 14.04 -0.33
N THR A 158 13.71 14.15 -1.10
CA THR A 158 13.73 14.80 -2.42
C THR A 158 14.15 16.26 -2.28
N LEU A 159 13.62 16.98 -1.31
CA LEU A 159 13.99 18.37 -1.05
C LEU A 159 15.47 18.48 -0.64
N ALA A 160 15.96 17.59 0.21
CA ALA A 160 17.37 17.55 0.62
C ALA A 160 18.30 17.26 -0.57
N LEU A 161 17.95 16.34 -1.46
CA LEU A 161 18.71 16.09 -2.69
C LEU A 161 18.74 17.33 -3.60
N LEU A 162 17.60 17.99 -3.79
CA LEU A 162 17.52 19.19 -4.61
C LEU A 162 18.37 20.34 -4.03
N THR A 163 18.31 20.56 -2.71
CA THR A 163 19.13 21.58 -2.05
C THR A 163 20.62 21.25 -2.16
N PHE A 164 20.99 19.99 -2.00
CA PHE A 164 22.37 19.54 -2.21
C PHE A 164 22.83 19.76 -3.65
N ASN A 165 22.01 19.42 -4.65
CA ASN A 165 22.34 19.61 -6.05
C ASN A 165 22.47 21.09 -6.42
N VAL A 166 21.64 21.98 -5.86
CA VAL A 166 21.78 23.44 -6.03
C VAL A 166 23.08 23.92 -5.40
N ALA A 167 23.43 23.45 -4.21
CA ALA A 167 24.68 23.80 -3.55
C ALA A 167 25.92 23.31 -4.32
N THR A 168 25.79 22.27 -5.13
CA THR A 168 26.88 21.72 -5.97
C THR A 168 26.86 22.20 -7.40
N GLY A 169 25.97 23.15 -7.78
CA GLY A 169 25.98 23.84 -9.05
C GLY A 169 24.76 23.71 -9.95
N LEU A 170 23.72 22.95 -9.54
CA LEU A 170 22.47 22.92 -10.26
C LEU A 170 21.77 24.28 -10.18
N GLN A 171 21.19 24.75 -11.30
CA GLN A 171 20.45 26.01 -11.27
C GLN A 171 19.16 25.86 -10.44
N LEU A 172 18.81 26.91 -9.69
CA LEU A 172 17.61 26.91 -8.85
C LEU A 172 16.33 26.70 -9.65
N ALA A 173 16.29 27.22 -10.88
CA ALA A 173 15.13 27.01 -11.77
C ALA A 173 14.94 25.53 -12.14
N ASP A 174 16.02 24.80 -12.42
CA ASP A 174 15.97 23.38 -12.75
C ASP A 174 15.56 22.54 -11.52
N ALA A 175 16.12 22.88 -10.36
CA ALA A 175 15.72 22.23 -9.10
C ALA A 175 14.23 22.47 -8.78
N ALA A 176 13.74 23.69 -8.97
CA ALA A 176 12.34 24.03 -8.78
C ALA A 176 11.43 23.26 -9.77
N TRP A 177 11.87 23.13 -11.02
CA TRP A 177 11.14 22.33 -12.02
C TRP A 177 11.08 20.85 -11.66
N MET A 178 12.19 20.26 -11.17
CA MET A 178 12.21 18.87 -10.71
C MET A 178 11.27 18.64 -9.52
N ALA A 179 11.26 19.58 -8.55
CA ALA A 179 10.35 19.52 -7.40
C ALA A 179 8.89 19.62 -7.84
N LEU A 180 8.57 20.57 -8.72
CA LEU A 180 7.21 20.75 -9.26
C LEU A 180 6.76 19.50 -10.02
N ARG A 181 7.63 18.95 -10.88
CA ARG A 181 7.34 17.71 -11.61
C ARG A 181 7.04 16.55 -10.68
N ALA A 182 7.86 16.34 -9.63
CA ALA A 182 7.63 15.30 -8.65
C ALA A 182 6.27 15.48 -7.93
N ALA A 183 5.94 16.70 -7.54
CA ALA A 183 4.65 17.02 -6.92
C ALA A 183 3.48 16.79 -7.90
N LEU A 184 3.60 17.21 -9.15
CA LEU A 184 2.58 16.97 -10.17
C LEU A 184 2.39 15.47 -10.44
N CYS A 185 3.47 14.69 -10.54
CA CYS A 185 3.39 13.24 -10.70
C CYS A 185 2.66 12.60 -9.51
N ALA A 186 2.94 13.05 -8.27
CA ALA A 186 2.24 12.57 -7.08
C ALA A 186 0.74 12.85 -7.15
N VAL A 187 0.35 14.08 -7.47
CA VAL A 187 -1.05 14.49 -7.57
C VAL A 187 -1.75 13.74 -8.70
N CYS A 188 -1.16 13.71 -9.90
CA CYS A 188 -1.75 13.02 -11.05
C CYS A 188 -1.92 11.53 -10.78
N ALA A 189 -0.90 10.86 -10.24
CA ALA A 189 -0.97 9.44 -9.91
C ALA A 189 -2.06 9.15 -8.86
N GLY A 190 -2.09 9.94 -7.78
CA GLY A 190 -3.09 9.82 -6.73
C GLY A 190 -4.51 10.09 -7.22
N VAL A 191 -4.71 11.11 -8.06
CA VAL A 191 -6.03 11.47 -8.61
C VAL A 191 -6.50 10.43 -9.62
N ILE A 192 -5.66 9.99 -10.55
CA ILE A 192 -6.02 9.01 -11.57
C ILE A 192 -6.43 7.69 -10.92
N VAL A 193 -5.61 7.16 -10.01
CA VAL A 193 -5.91 5.91 -9.30
C VAL A 193 -7.06 6.10 -8.32
N GLY A 194 -7.14 7.26 -7.65
CA GLY A 194 -8.27 7.63 -6.79
C GLY A 194 -9.61 7.72 -7.54
N ALA A 195 -9.60 8.21 -8.77
CA ALA A 195 -10.78 8.22 -9.63
C ALA A 195 -11.25 6.80 -9.99
N MET A 196 -10.31 5.85 -10.15
CA MET A 196 -10.66 4.44 -10.39
C MET A 196 -11.40 3.82 -9.20
N VAL A 197 -11.12 4.28 -7.96
CA VAL A 197 -11.85 3.83 -6.76
C VAL A 197 -13.34 4.18 -6.79
N LEU A 198 -13.71 5.27 -7.49
CA LEU A 198 -15.10 5.69 -7.64
C LEU A 198 -15.90 4.78 -8.57
N ILE A 199 -15.24 3.93 -9.35
CA ILE A 199 -15.92 2.99 -10.25
C ILE A 199 -16.43 1.79 -9.43
N PRO A 200 -17.76 1.55 -9.36
CA PRO A 200 -18.30 0.41 -8.62
C PRO A 200 -17.71 -0.91 -9.13
N GLY A 201 -17.20 -1.72 -8.22
CA GLY A 201 -16.62 -3.03 -8.57
C GLY A 201 -15.16 -2.99 -9.03
N SER A 202 -14.47 -1.85 -8.97
CA SER A 202 -13.04 -1.74 -9.32
C SER A 202 -12.12 -2.59 -8.44
N GLY A 203 -12.56 -2.93 -7.22
CA GLY A 203 -11.74 -3.67 -6.25
C GLY A 203 -10.54 -2.89 -5.70
N MET A 204 -10.36 -1.63 -6.10
CA MET A 204 -9.26 -0.77 -5.66
C MET A 204 -9.62 0.00 -4.40
N GLY A 205 -8.65 0.15 -3.49
CA GLY A 205 -8.79 0.93 -2.27
C GLY A 205 -8.20 2.35 -2.38
N LEU A 206 -8.71 3.28 -1.55
CA LEU A 206 -8.07 4.61 -1.39
C LEU A 206 -6.60 4.50 -0.93
N GLY A 207 -6.22 3.37 -0.33
CA GLY A 207 -4.84 3.08 0.03
C GLY A 207 -3.93 3.00 -1.18
N ASP A 208 -4.37 2.36 -2.26
CA ASP A 208 -3.62 2.20 -3.51
C ASP A 208 -3.40 3.55 -4.20
N ALA A 209 -4.42 4.44 -4.16
CA ALA A 209 -4.28 5.80 -4.68
C ALA A 209 -3.20 6.61 -3.92
N LYS A 210 -3.15 6.49 -2.59
CA LYS A 210 -2.11 7.12 -1.77
C LYS A 210 -0.73 6.52 -2.02
N LEU A 211 -0.66 5.21 -2.19
CA LEU A 211 0.58 4.52 -2.56
C LEU A 211 1.09 5.01 -3.91
N CYS A 212 0.22 5.12 -4.93
CA CYS A 212 0.57 5.67 -6.23
C CYS A 212 1.04 7.13 -6.15
N ALA A 213 0.43 7.94 -5.26
CA ALA A 213 0.90 9.30 -5.01
C ALA A 213 2.32 9.32 -4.42
N VAL A 214 2.64 8.43 -3.47
CA VAL A 214 4.00 8.29 -2.92
C VAL A 214 5.00 7.86 -3.99
N LEU A 215 4.64 6.89 -4.83
CA LEU A 215 5.48 6.44 -5.96
C LEU A 215 5.67 7.54 -6.98
N GLY A 216 4.62 8.31 -7.30
CA GLY A 216 4.69 9.47 -8.18
C GLY A 216 5.61 10.57 -7.64
N LEU A 217 5.58 10.83 -6.32
CA LEU A 217 6.48 11.77 -5.67
C LEU A 217 7.94 11.30 -5.75
N TRP A 218 8.18 10.03 -5.44
CA TRP A 218 9.52 9.44 -5.44
C TRP A 218 10.14 9.41 -6.84
N LEU A 219 9.43 8.82 -7.79
CA LEU A 219 9.96 8.58 -9.14
C LEU A 219 9.81 9.80 -10.06
N GLY A 220 8.87 10.70 -9.76
CA GLY A 220 8.76 11.99 -10.43
C GLY A 220 9.99 12.90 -10.28
N TYR A 221 10.85 12.65 -9.27
CA TYR A 221 12.16 13.26 -9.15
C TYR A 221 13.05 12.91 -10.36
N PHE A 222 13.07 11.65 -10.78
CA PHE A 222 13.82 11.18 -11.95
C PHE A 222 13.16 11.65 -13.25
N GLY A 223 11.86 11.47 -13.39
CA GLY A 223 11.09 11.91 -14.56
C GLY A 223 9.60 11.51 -14.48
N ALA A 224 8.79 12.14 -15.32
CA ALA A 224 7.38 11.80 -15.42
C ALA A 224 7.18 10.41 -16.07
N GLY A 225 8.08 10.03 -16.97
CA GLY A 225 8.08 8.71 -17.59
C GLY A 225 8.30 7.58 -16.58
N GLU A 226 9.26 7.78 -15.65
CA GLU A 226 9.58 6.84 -14.59
C GLU A 226 8.42 6.70 -13.60
N ALA A 227 7.78 7.81 -13.23
CA ALA A 227 6.59 7.78 -12.39
C ALA A 227 5.44 7.00 -13.05
N ALA A 228 5.19 7.23 -14.34
CA ALA A 228 4.18 6.51 -15.10
C ALA A 228 4.53 5.03 -15.26
N MET A 229 5.80 4.72 -15.59
CA MET A 229 6.30 3.36 -15.77
C MET A 229 6.11 2.53 -14.49
N ALA A 230 6.38 3.09 -13.32
CA ALA A 230 6.21 2.41 -12.04
C ALA A 230 4.77 1.93 -11.82
N ILE A 231 3.82 2.81 -12.10
CA ILE A 231 2.39 2.52 -11.94
C ILE A 231 1.96 1.49 -12.97
N ILE A 232 2.30 1.69 -14.25
CA ILE A 232 1.98 0.76 -15.35
C ILE A 232 2.56 -0.61 -15.05
N LEU A 233 3.84 -0.69 -14.66
CA LEU A 233 4.50 -1.95 -14.35
C LEU A 233 3.84 -2.65 -13.16
N GLY A 234 3.47 -1.89 -12.11
CA GLY A 234 2.73 -2.42 -10.97
C GLY A 234 1.38 -3.02 -11.37
N PHE A 235 0.62 -2.34 -12.24
CA PHE A 235 -0.63 -2.85 -12.79
C PHE A 235 -0.42 -4.10 -13.64
N PHE A 236 0.62 -4.13 -14.47
CA PHE A 236 0.95 -5.31 -15.27
C PHE A 236 1.29 -6.52 -14.41
N ILE A 237 2.14 -6.34 -13.40
CA ILE A 237 2.52 -7.41 -12.48
C ILE A 237 1.28 -7.91 -11.72
N GLY A 238 0.49 -7.00 -11.15
CA GLY A 238 -0.74 -7.34 -10.42
C GLY A 238 -1.76 -8.04 -11.30
N GLY A 239 -1.97 -7.55 -12.52
CA GLY A 239 -2.86 -8.16 -13.50
C GLY A 239 -2.40 -9.54 -13.93
N ALA A 240 -1.09 -9.72 -14.18
CA ALA A 240 -0.52 -11.04 -14.53
C ALA A 240 -0.72 -12.05 -13.39
N VAL A 241 -0.46 -11.64 -12.13
CA VAL A 241 -0.68 -12.50 -10.97
C VAL A 241 -2.17 -12.82 -10.79
N ALA A 242 -3.06 -11.85 -10.97
CA ALA A 242 -4.50 -12.08 -10.92
C ALA A 242 -4.95 -13.12 -11.95
N ILE A 243 -4.45 -13.02 -13.19
CA ILE A 243 -4.75 -13.97 -14.26
C ILE A 243 -4.23 -15.38 -13.90
N VAL A 244 -3.00 -15.49 -13.41
CA VAL A 244 -2.41 -16.76 -12.98
C VAL A 244 -3.24 -17.41 -11.86
N LEU A 245 -3.65 -16.64 -10.86
CA LEU A 245 -4.49 -17.12 -9.76
C LEU A 245 -5.87 -17.59 -10.24
N MET A 246 -6.46 -16.90 -11.22
CA MET A 246 -7.72 -17.31 -11.84
C MET A 246 -7.58 -18.61 -12.64
N ILE A 247 -6.54 -18.74 -13.45
CA ILE A 247 -6.28 -19.95 -14.26
C ILE A 247 -6.01 -21.13 -13.34
N SER A 248 -5.25 -20.93 -12.25
CA SER A 248 -4.96 -21.95 -11.25
C SER A 248 -6.17 -22.31 -10.37
N ARG A 249 -7.31 -21.65 -10.54
CA ARG A 249 -8.53 -21.81 -9.72
C ARG A 249 -8.32 -21.57 -8.21
N LEU A 250 -7.22 -20.89 -7.86
CA LEU A 250 -6.91 -20.50 -6.48
C LEU A 250 -7.66 -19.24 -6.05
N ALA A 251 -8.10 -18.43 -7.00
CA ALA A 251 -8.94 -17.26 -6.78
C ALA A 251 -10.12 -17.24 -7.72
N GLY A 252 -11.31 -16.89 -7.21
CA GLY A 252 -12.51 -16.67 -8.01
C GLY A 252 -12.61 -15.24 -8.50
N ARG A 253 -13.57 -14.95 -9.39
CA ARG A 253 -13.80 -13.58 -9.93
C ARG A 253 -14.16 -12.54 -8.85
N LYS A 254 -14.57 -12.98 -7.67
CA LYS A 254 -14.95 -12.12 -6.53
C LYS A 254 -13.86 -12.05 -5.44
N THR A 255 -12.74 -12.76 -5.61
CA THR A 255 -11.66 -12.75 -4.62
C THR A 255 -10.94 -11.41 -4.66
N LEU A 256 -10.91 -10.70 -3.55
CA LEU A 256 -10.13 -9.47 -3.41
C LEU A 256 -8.63 -9.83 -3.40
N ILE A 257 -7.88 -9.17 -4.26
CA ILE A 257 -6.42 -9.32 -4.35
C ILE A 257 -5.80 -8.03 -3.82
N ALA A 258 -4.88 -8.16 -2.85
CA ALA A 258 -4.10 -7.02 -2.36
C ALA A 258 -3.23 -6.47 -3.50
N PHE A 259 -3.48 -5.21 -3.91
CA PHE A 259 -2.80 -4.60 -5.06
C PHE A 259 -1.52 -3.88 -4.68
N GLY A 260 -1.40 -3.45 -3.41
CA GLY A 260 -0.26 -2.72 -2.87
C GLY A 260 1.11 -3.35 -3.15
N PRO A 261 1.32 -4.66 -2.92
CA PRO A 261 2.60 -5.32 -3.18
C PRO A 261 3.08 -5.20 -4.62
N TYR A 262 2.18 -5.29 -5.59
CA TYR A 262 2.52 -5.22 -7.01
C TYR A 262 2.90 -3.81 -7.44
N LEU A 263 2.16 -2.79 -6.94
CA LEU A 263 2.48 -1.38 -7.16
C LEU A 263 3.84 -1.01 -6.56
N ALA A 264 4.11 -1.42 -5.33
CA ALA A 264 5.39 -1.18 -4.68
C ALA A 264 6.55 -1.86 -5.42
N THR A 265 6.35 -3.09 -5.90
CA THR A 265 7.34 -3.82 -6.71
C THR A 265 7.59 -3.10 -8.03
N GLY A 266 6.54 -2.65 -8.73
CA GLY A 266 6.65 -1.84 -9.95
C GLY A 266 7.46 -0.56 -9.73
N GLY A 267 7.18 0.15 -8.62
CA GLY A 267 7.94 1.34 -8.24
C GLY A 267 9.41 1.05 -7.97
N TRP A 268 9.71 0.02 -7.21
CA TRP A 268 11.08 -0.36 -6.88
C TRP A 268 11.88 -0.81 -8.12
N LEU A 269 11.29 -1.63 -8.99
CA LEU A 269 11.92 -2.04 -10.24
C LEU A 269 12.19 -0.85 -11.16
N THR A 270 11.24 0.08 -11.28
CA THR A 270 11.44 1.29 -12.07
C THR A 270 12.56 2.16 -11.50
N TRP A 271 12.65 2.28 -10.16
CA TRP A 271 13.76 2.97 -9.52
C TRP A 271 15.10 2.32 -9.86
N MET A 272 15.20 0.98 -9.84
CA MET A 272 16.41 0.27 -10.24
C MET A 272 16.80 0.59 -11.68
N LEU A 273 15.83 0.68 -12.59
CA LEU A 273 16.09 1.03 -13.99
C LEU A 273 16.49 2.51 -14.16
N ALA A 274 15.95 3.42 -13.36
CA ALA A 274 16.26 4.85 -13.41
C ALA A 274 17.64 5.18 -12.88
N VAL A 275 18.19 4.36 -11.97
CA VAL A 275 19.48 4.56 -11.32
C VAL A 275 20.60 3.73 -11.98
N GLY A 276 20.27 2.64 -12.68
CA GLY A 276 21.23 1.77 -13.39
C GLY A 276 21.57 2.29 -14.76
#